data_221d973f8a38ce797f3ccd7a3b9ef088
#
_entry.id   221d973f8a38ce797f3ccd7a3b9ef088
#
_cell.length_a   1.000
_cell.length_b   1.000
_cell.length_c   1.000
_cell.angle_alpha   90.00
_cell.angle_beta   90.00
_cell.angle_gamma   90.00
#
_symmetry.space_group_name_H-M   'P 1'
#
loop_
_entity.id
_entity.type
_entity.pdbx_description
1 polymer ?
#
loop_
_entity_poly.entity_id
_entity_poly.type
_entity_poly.pdbx_seq_one_letter_code
_entity_poly.pdbx_strand_id
1 'polypeptide(L)'
;VRNVIIETEGDKKIARQIVYVKDGKEQTIDLIEDDLVFITNGCCTDTSCYGDQTHAPDLSGVKNGCGESWDMWKAIAAQAEHGEYGNPDTFCSDVEATNWMSATVATSNEEIIQHIMNICKRDPRSGKVTTGGIVTVKDSTDNWYLSWTINRQPQFKAQDKNTVLVWLYSLNTDRDGNYVKKAMRDCTGEEVCREWLYHIG
;
A
#
# COMPACT_ATOMS: atom_id res chain seq x y z
N VAL A 1 2.88 18.38 -5.05
CA VAL A 1 4.15 19.07 -4.76
C VAL A 1 5.19 18.56 -5.72
N ARG A 2 6.03 19.46 -6.26
CA ARG A 2 7.12 19.11 -7.21
C ARG A 2 8.49 19.21 -6.57
N ASN A 3 8.67 20.15 -5.65
CA ASN A 3 9.95 20.36 -4.98
C ASN A 3 9.76 21.12 -3.67
N VAL A 4 10.72 21.01 -2.79
CA VAL A 4 10.93 21.91 -1.65
C VAL A 4 12.32 22.50 -1.81
N ILE A 5 12.41 23.80 -1.95
CA ILE A 5 13.69 24.50 -2.08
C ILE A 5 14.34 24.62 -0.71
N ILE A 6 15.53 24.09 -0.58
CA ILE A 6 16.29 24.02 0.68
C ILE A 6 17.60 24.79 0.52
N GLU A 7 17.86 25.69 1.43
CA GLU A 7 19.13 26.40 1.56
C GLU A 7 19.91 25.90 2.76
N THR A 8 21.23 25.95 2.65
CA THR A 8 22.12 25.61 3.76
C THR A 8 22.74 26.88 4.31
N GLU A 9 22.53 27.13 5.60
CA GLU A 9 23.15 28.23 6.34
C GLU A 9 23.96 27.65 7.51
N GLY A 10 25.28 27.56 7.34
CA GLY A 10 26.14 26.83 8.29
C GLY A 10 25.75 25.37 8.35
N ASP A 11 25.39 24.87 9.53
CA ASP A 11 24.96 23.47 9.74
C ASP A 11 23.43 23.30 9.64
N LYS A 12 22.67 24.35 9.32
CA LYS A 12 21.21 24.32 9.26
C LYS A 12 20.72 24.12 7.84
N LYS A 13 19.69 23.31 7.69
CA LYS A 13 18.90 23.16 6.45
C LYS A 13 17.61 23.94 6.64
N ILE A 14 17.34 24.87 5.75
CA ILE A 14 16.20 25.78 5.83
C ILE A 14 15.36 25.60 4.58
N ALA A 15 14.14 25.13 4.75
CA ALA A 15 13.17 25.11 3.66
C ALA A 15 12.70 26.55 3.39
N ARG A 16 12.89 27.03 2.15
CA ARG A 16 12.55 28.40 1.75
C ARG A 16 11.23 28.47 0.99
N GLN A 17 10.95 27.44 0.19
CA GLN A 17 9.82 27.50 -0.72
C GLN A 17 9.29 26.10 -1.02
N ILE A 18 7.98 25.97 -1.16
CA ILE A 18 7.32 24.77 -1.70
C ILE A 18 6.92 25.07 -3.14
N VAL A 19 7.36 24.24 -4.07
CA VAL A 19 6.96 24.29 -5.49
C VAL A 19 5.87 23.24 -5.74
N TYR A 20 4.74 23.63 -6.31
CA TYR A 20 3.63 22.74 -6.59
C TYR A 20 2.92 23.08 -7.89
N VAL A 21 2.16 22.14 -8.41
CA VAL A 21 1.30 22.37 -9.59
C VAL A 21 -0.15 22.38 -9.14
N LYS A 22 -0.88 23.43 -9.58
CA LYS A 22 -2.32 23.56 -9.40
C LYS A 22 -2.92 24.00 -10.73
N ASP A 23 -3.96 23.30 -11.17
CA ASP A 23 -4.65 23.59 -12.44
C ASP A 23 -3.69 23.65 -13.65
N GLY A 24 -2.69 22.75 -13.68
CA GLY A 24 -1.68 22.66 -14.72
C GLY A 24 -0.62 23.78 -14.70
N LYS A 25 -0.64 24.66 -13.69
CA LYS A 25 0.35 25.76 -13.55
C LYS A 25 1.22 25.55 -12.32
N GLU A 26 2.51 25.72 -12.50
CA GLU A 26 3.45 25.74 -11.39
C GLU A 26 3.26 27.01 -10.56
N GLN A 27 3.26 26.84 -9.26
CA GLN A 27 3.09 27.87 -8.25
C GLN A 27 4.04 27.60 -7.08
N THR A 28 4.26 28.63 -6.27
CA THR A 28 5.16 28.55 -5.11
C THR A 28 4.47 29.08 -3.86
N ILE A 29 4.90 28.55 -2.72
CA ILE A 29 4.59 29.06 -1.39
C ILE A 29 5.91 29.43 -0.75
N ASP A 30 6.12 30.71 -0.45
CA ASP A 30 7.27 31.14 0.32
C ASP A 30 7.08 30.79 1.79
N LEU A 31 8.13 30.30 2.42
CA LEU A 31 8.14 29.87 3.82
C LEU A 31 8.83 30.91 4.69
N ILE A 32 8.30 31.12 5.88
CA ILE A 32 8.84 32.03 6.89
C ILE A 32 9.53 31.24 8.03
N GLU A 33 10.22 31.92 8.92
CA GLU A 33 11.01 31.33 10.00
C GLU A 33 10.19 30.42 10.95
N ASP A 34 8.92 30.72 11.14
CA ASP A 34 8.03 29.95 12.01
C ASP A 34 7.37 28.75 11.34
N ASP A 35 7.59 28.55 10.03
CA ASP A 35 7.02 27.42 9.30
C ASP A 35 7.80 26.13 9.56
N LEU A 36 7.06 25.04 9.72
CA LEU A 36 7.62 23.68 9.83
C LEU A 36 7.23 22.86 8.61
N VAL A 37 8.21 22.29 7.93
CA VAL A 37 7.99 21.44 6.75
C VAL A 37 8.34 19.99 7.08
N PHE A 38 7.34 19.12 6.97
CA PHE A 38 7.53 17.67 7.10
C PHE A 38 7.45 17.04 5.71
N ILE A 39 8.50 16.35 5.30
CA ILE A 39 8.61 15.72 3.99
C ILE A 39 8.54 14.20 4.16
N THR A 40 7.52 13.58 3.56
CA THR A 40 7.45 12.13 3.44
C THR A 40 7.98 11.74 2.06
N ASN A 41 9.19 11.24 2.04
CA ASN A 41 9.89 10.93 0.80
C ASN A 41 9.39 9.65 0.16
N GLY A 42 9.00 9.74 -1.12
CA GLY A 42 8.64 8.59 -1.93
C GLY A 42 7.40 7.84 -1.41
N CYS A 43 6.76 7.08 -2.27
CA CYS A 43 5.64 6.24 -1.90
C CYS A 43 5.51 5.07 -2.87
N CYS A 44 5.64 3.84 -2.39
CA CYS A 44 5.46 2.65 -3.21
C CYS A 44 4.02 2.47 -3.72
N THR A 45 3.06 3.21 -3.18
CA THR A 45 1.66 3.20 -3.64
C THR A 45 1.32 4.29 -4.65
N ASP A 46 2.29 5.11 -5.04
CA ASP A 46 2.09 6.24 -5.96
C ASP A 46 1.70 5.79 -7.38
N THR A 47 2.17 4.61 -7.77
CA THR A 47 1.85 3.96 -9.05
C THR A 47 0.90 2.77 -8.88
N SER A 48 0.08 2.75 -7.83
CA SER A 48 -0.87 1.67 -7.61
C SER A 48 -1.86 1.56 -8.77
N CYS A 49 -2.10 0.34 -9.19
CA CYS A 49 -3.15 -0.03 -10.13
C CYS A 49 -4.15 -0.96 -9.46
N TYR A 50 -5.35 -1.04 -10.00
CA TYR A 50 -6.46 -1.72 -9.36
C TYR A 50 -7.03 -2.79 -10.28
N GLY A 51 -7.34 -3.94 -9.70
CA GLY A 51 -8.21 -4.94 -10.28
C GLY A 51 -9.60 -4.91 -9.61
N ASP A 52 -10.47 -5.73 -10.10
CA ASP A 52 -11.80 -5.97 -9.53
C ASP A 52 -12.11 -7.48 -9.42
N GLN A 53 -13.36 -7.83 -9.12
CA GLN A 53 -13.79 -9.22 -8.98
C GLN A 53 -13.44 -10.08 -10.22
N THR A 54 -13.47 -9.51 -11.41
CA THR A 54 -13.37 -10.24 -12.68
C THR A 54 -12.13 -9.89 -13.52
N HIS A 55 -11.41 -8.85 -13.14
CA HIS A 55 -10.23 -8.36 -13.84
C HIS A 55 -9.03 -8.27 -12.92
N ALA A 56 -7.88 -8.75 -13.39
CA ALA A 56 -6.60 -8.50 -12.74
C ALA A 56 -6.18 -7.02 -12.93
N PRO A 57 -5.33 -6.47 -12.05
CA PRO A 57 -4.79 -5.12 -12.24
C PRO A 57 -3.99 -5.00 -13.54
N ASP A 58 -4.13 -3.88 -14.25
CA ASP A 58 -3.32 -3.58 -15.42
C ASP A 58 -1.96 -2.99 -14.98
N LEU A 59 -0.92 -3.78 -15.12
CA LEU A 59 0.46 -3.42 -14.75
C LEU A 59 1.23 -2.69 -15.86
N SER A 60 0.64 -2.49 -17.03
CA SER A 60 1.33 -1.91 -18.20
C SER A 60 1.87 -0.50 -17.98
N GLY A 61 1.26 0.26 -17.07
CA GLY A 61 1.67 1.60 -16.66
C GLY A 61 2.73 1.66 -15.56
N VAL A 62 3.03 0.53 -14.90
CA VAL A 62 3.98 0.48 -13.79
C VAL A 62 5.42 0.45 -14.32
N LYS A 63 6.24 1.41 -13.92
CA LYS A 63 7.63 1.54 -14.38
C LYS A 63 8.55 1.94 -13.24
N ASN A 64 9.79 1.50 -13.30
CA ASN A 64 10.83 1.88 -12.38
C ASN A 64 10.99 3.41 -12.31
N GLY A 65 11.10 3.94 -11.11
CA GLY A 65 11.34 5.35 -10.87
C GLY A 65 10.20 6.30 -11.22
N CYS A 66 9.01 5.80 -11.58
CA CYS A 66 7.84 6.62 -11.89
C CYS A 66 7.03 6.92 -10.62
N GLY A 67 6.38 8.09 -10.61
CA GLY A 67 5.50 8.55 -9.54
C GLY A 67 5.84 9.97 -9.08
N GLU A 68 4.82 10.77 -8.76
CA GLU A 68 5.02 12.19 -8.40
C GLU A 68 5.77 12.37 -7.08
N SER A 69 5.61 11.44 -6.13
CA SER A 69 6.34 11.50 -4.86
C SER A 69 7.82 11.12 -5.01
N TRP A 70 8.14 10.22 -5.94
CA TRP A 70 9.53 9.92 -6.32
C TRP A 70 10.17 11.08 -7.06
N ASP A 71 9.44 11.71 -7.99
CA ASP A 71 9.90 12.89 -8.72
C ASP A 71 10.21 14.06 -7.77
N MET A 72 9.36 14.29 -6.77
CA MET A 72 9.60 15.28 -5.72
C MET A 72 10.88 14.97 -4.94
N TRP A 73 11.07 13.73 -4.50
CA TRP A 73 12.27 13.35 -3.74
C TRP A 73 13.54 13.45 -4.61
N LYS A 74 13.47 13.06 -5.88
CA LYS A 74 14.58 13.24 -6.82
C LYS A 74 14.94 14.72 -6.98
N ALA A 75 13.94 15.60 -7.11
CA ALA A 75 14.15 17.04 -7.19
C ALA A 75 14.78 17.62 -5.92
N ILE A 76 14.40 17.15 -4.74
CA ILE A 76 15.01 17.53 -3.46
C ILE A 76 16.44 17.00 -3.38
N ALA A 77 16.66 15.72 -3.71
CA ALA A 77 17.97 15.08 -3.65
C ALA A 77 19.00 15.74 -4.58
N ALA A 78 18.54 16.25 -5.72
CA ALA A 78 19.40 16.96 -6.70
C ALA A 78 19.91 18.33 -6.22
N GLN A 79 19.41 18.85 -5.10
CA GLN A 79 19.85 20.15 -4.55
C GLN A 79 21.14 20.05 -3.73
N ALA A 80 21.58 18.85 -3.38
CA ALA A 80 22.80 18.64 -2.61
C ALA A 80 23.63 17.50 -3.19
N GLU A 81 24.95 17.56 -2.95
CA GLU A 81 25.89 16.52 -3.35
C GLU A 81 25.92 15.38 -2.29
N HIS A 82 26.52 14.25 -2.68
CA HIS A 82 26.84 13.14 -1.77
C HIS A 82 25.64 12.49 -1.03
N GLY A 83 24.43 12.63 -1.57
CA GLY A 83 23.25 11.97 -0.99
C GLY A 83 22.76 12.59 0.33
N GLU A 84 23.04 13.86 0.56
CA GLU A 84 22.65 14.57 1.79
C GLU A 84 21.14 14.53 2.04
N TYR A 85 20.32 14.54 0.97
CA TYR A 85 18.85 14.39 1.06
C TYR A 85 18.39 12.99 0.65
N GLY A 86 19.28 12.00 0.78
CA GLY A 86 19.01 10.60 0.49
C GLY A 86 19.22 10.23 -0.98
N ASN A 87 19.05 8.94 -1.26
CA ASN A 87 19.16 8.40 -2.61
C ASN A 87 17.84 7.73 -3.01
N PRO A 88 16.93 8.44 -3.72
CA PRO A 88 15.65 7.90 -4.13
C PRO A 88 15.77 6.67 -5.04
N ASP A 89 16.80 6.57 -5.88
CA ASP A 89 16.96 5.45 -6.80
C ASP A 89 17.16 4.10 -6.07
N THR A 90 17.70 4.11 -4.87
CA THR A 90 17.80 2.90 -4.04
C THR A 90 16.42 2.27 -3.77
N PHE A 91 15.35 3.08 -3.78
CA PHE A 91 14.01 2.65 -3.42
C PHE A 91 13.07 2.49 -4.62
N CYS A 92 13.29 3.18 -5.71
CA CYS A 92 12.37 3.22 -6.83
C CYS A 92 12.93 2.69 -8.16
N SER A 93 14.20 2.25 -8.19
CA SER A 93 14.83 1.74 -9.42
C SER A 93 14.41 0.31 -9.79
N ASP A 94 13.83 -0.44 -8.86
CA ASP A 94 13.38 -1.81 -9.08
C ASP A 94 11.97 -1.99 -8.47
N VAL A 95 10.96 -1.76 -9.29
CA VAL A 95 9.56 -1.87 -8.89
C VAL A 95 9.15 -3.32 -8.58
N GLU A 96 9.81 -4.29 -9.22
CA GLU A 96 9.57 -5.71 -8.98
C GLU A 96 10.02 -6.10 -7.56
N ALA A 97 11.18 -5.63 -7.11
CA ALA A 97 11.68 -5.91 -5.77
C ALA A 97 10.87 -5.23 -4.65
N THR A 98 10.16 -4.15 -4.96
CA THR A 98 9.38 -3.39 -3.99
C THR A 98 7.87 -3.59 -4.13
N ASN A 99 7.44 -4.43 -5.07
CA ASN A 99 6.03 -4.71 -5.32
C ASN A 99 5.42 -5.48 -4.14
N TRP A 100 4.23 -5.08 -3.77
CA TRP A 100 3.35 -5.82 -2.87
C TRP A 100 1.90 -5.60 -3.31
N MET A 101 1.01 -6.48 -2.92
CA MET A 101 -0.38 -6.43 -3.31
C MET A 101 -1.30 -6.59 -2.12
N SER A 102 -2.41 -5.88 -2.13
CA SER A 102 -3.48 -6.07 -1.17
C SER A 102 -4.82 -6.22 -1.86
N ALA A 103 -5.75 -6.87 -1.17
CA ALA A 103 -7.13 -7.01 -1.59
C ALA A 103 -8.06 -6.87 -0.39
N THR A 104 -9.30 -6.48 -0.65
CA THR A 104 -10.36 -6.48 0.37
C THR A 104 -11.44 -7.48 -0.04
N VAL A 105 -11.69 -8.46 0.80
CA VAL A 105 -12.82 -9.38 0.67
C VAL A 105 -13.96 -8.87 1.53
N ALA A 106 -15.14 -8.70 0.93
CA ALA A 106 -16.37 -8.41 1.64
C ALA A 106 -17.25 -9.68 1.67
N THR A 107 -17.65 -10.12 2.85
CA THR A 107 -18.48 -11.32 3.01
C THR A 107 -19.58 -11.13 4.02
N SER A 108 -20.74 -11.70 3.73
CA SER A 108 -21.86 -11.90 4.67
C SER A 108 -22.24 -13.38 4.78
N ASN A 109 -21.41 -14.27 4.23
CA ASN A 109 -21.63 -15.71 4.28
C ASN A 109 -21.31 -16.24 5.68
N GLU A 110 -22.31 -16.85 6.33
CA GLU A 110 -22.20 -17.36 7.71
C GLU A 110 -21.18 -18.49 7.85
N GLU A 111 -20.98 -19.31 6.84
CA GLU A 111 -19.99 -20.39 6.86
C GLU A 111 -18.56 -19.81 6.89
N ILE A 112 -18.28 -18.83 6.03
CA ILE A 112 -16.99 -18.11 6.01
C ILE A 112 -16.76 -17.41 7.36
N ILE A 113 -17.79 -16.74 7.89
CA ILE A 113 -17.71 -16.07 9.20
C ILE A 113 -17.43 -17.08 10.31
N GLN A 114 -18.02 -18.27 10.24
CA GLN A 114 -17.75 -19.35 11.21
C GLN A 114 -16.29 -19.84 11.14
N HIS A 115 -15.71 -19.97 9.94
CA HIS A 115 -14.28 -20.29 9.79
C HIS A 115 -13.39 -19.22 10.41
N ILE A 116 -13.70 -17.94 10.16
CA ILE A 116 -13.00 -16.80 10.80
C ILE A 116 -13.10 -16.92 12.33
N MET A 117 -14.27 -17.18 12.87
CA MET A 117 -14.49 -17.35 14.32
C MET A 117 -13.71 -18.55 14.89
N ASN A 118 -13.61 -19.63 14.14
CA ASN A 118 -12.83 -20.81 14.54
C ASN A 118 -11.33 -20.50 14.65
N ILE A 119 -10.80 -19.64 13.77
CA ILE A 119 -9.40 -19.20 13.79
C ILE A 119 -9.18 -18.13 14.86
N CYS A 120 -9.96 -17.06 14.84
CA CYS A 120 -9.74 -15.87 15.67
C CYS A 120 -10.33 -15.97 17.07
N LYS A 121 -11.20 -16.96 17.33
CA LYS A 121 -11.95 -17.14 18.57
C LYS A 121 -12.81 -15.91 18.95
N ARG A 122 -13.22 -15.13 17.97
CA ARG A 122 -14.03 -13.91 18.12
C ARG A 122 -14.98 -13.76 16.94
N ASP A 123 -16.20 -13.29 17.22
CA ASP A 123 -17.11 -12.88 16.15
C ASP A 123 -16.66 -11.53 15.57
N PRO A 124 -16.36 -11.45 14.28
CA PRO A 124 -15.94 -10.20 13.64
C PRO A 124 -17.01 -9.12 13.70
N ARG A 125 -18.27 -9.45 13.85
CA ARG A 125 -19.41 -8.52 13.94
C ARG A 125 -19.63 -7.94 15.35
N SER A 126 -18.84 -8.38 16.33
CA SER A 126 -18.98 -7.98 17.74
C SER A 126 -18.61 -6.53 18.05
N GLY A 127 -18.17 -5.74 17.06
CA GLY A 127 -17.68 -4.37 17.28
C GLY A 127 -16.30 -4.28 17.95
N LYS A 128 -15.60 -5.42 18.08
CA LYS A 128 -14.24 -5.51 18.64
C LYS A 128 -13.24 -5.87 17.55
N VAL A 129 -11.96 -5.62 17.80
CA VAL A 129 -10.88 -6.08 16.92
C VAL A 129 -10.88 -7.62 16.88
N THR A 130 -10.91 -8.20 15.69
CA THR A 130 -11.08 -9.65 15.51
C THR A 130 -9.75 -10.38 15.57
N THR A 131 -8.78 -10.00 14.72
CA THR A 131 -7.51 -10.71 14.60
C THR A 131 -6.50 -10.31 15.68
N GLY A 132 -6.64 -9.16 16.32
CA GLY A 132 -5.67 -8.64 17.30
C GLY A 132 -4.32 -8.25 16.70
N GLY A 133 -4.11 -8.50 15.42
CA GLY A 133 -2.91 -8.28 14.63
C GLY A 133 -3.10 -8.92 13.27
N ILE A 134 -1.99 -9.21 12.60
CA ILE A 134 -1.97 -9.86 11.29
C ILE A 134 -1.93 -11.37 11.47
N VAL A 135 -2.75 -12.09 10.70
CA VAL A 135 -2.71 -13.54 10.57
C VAL A 135 -1.89 -13.89 9.33
N THR A 136 -0.68 -14.40 9.52
CA THR A 136 0.15 -14.88 8.42
C THR A 136 -0.14 -16.35 8.17
N VAL A 137 -0.40 -16.71 6.93
CA VAL A 137 -0.64 -18.07 6.50
C VAL A 137 0.71 -18.77 6.34
N LYS A 138 1.06 -19.66 7.29
CA LYS A 138 2.36 -20.33 7.34
C LYS A 138 2.67 -21.12 6.07
N ASP A 139 1.69 -21.85 5.55
CA ASP A 139 1.88 -22.72 4.38
C ASP A 139 2.03 -21.95 3.06
N SER A 140 1.81 -20.63 3.08
CA SER A 140 1.97 -19.74 1.93
C SER A 140 3.33 -19.01 1.88
N THR A 141 4.23 -19.24 2.81
CA THR A 141 5.49 -18.47 2.93
C THR A 141 6.42 -18.60 1.72
N ASP A 142 6.43 -19.74 1.06
CA ASP A 142 7.20 -19.97 -0.18
C ASP A 142 6.40 -19.63 -1.45
N ASN A 143 5.12 -19.33 -1.30
CA ASN A 143 4.16 -18.94 -2.33
C ASN A 143 3.87 -17.45 -2.23
N TRP A 144 2.60 -17.04 -2.12
CA TRP A 144 2.22 -15.62 -2.02
C TRP A 144 2.72 -14.91 -0.77
N TYR A 145 3.06 -15.65 0.28
CA TYR A 145 3.28 -15.12 1.62
C TYR A 145 2.06 -14.33 2.10
N LEU A 146 0.91 -15.00 1.96
CA LEU A 146 -0.40 -14.41 2.23
C LEU A 146 -0.58 -14.10 3.72
N SER A 147 -1.07 -12.93 3.98
CA SER A 147 -1.46 -12.49 5.31
C SER A 147 -2.81 -11.78 5.26
N TRP A 148 -3.54 -11.80 6.35
CA TRP A 148 -4.83 -11.13 6.43
C TRP A 148 -5.12 -10.56 7.82
N THR A 149 -6.04 -9.59 7.86
CA THR A 149 -6.49 -8.99 9.11
C THR A 149 -7.95 -8.55 9.01
N ILE A 150 -8.62 -8.55 10.15
CA ILE A 150 -9.98 -8.00 10.31
C ILE A 150 -9.94 -6.98 11.43
N ASN A 151 -10.02 -5.72 11.05
CA ASN A 151 -10.13 -4.60 11.98
C ASN A 151 -11.53 -4.59 12.62
N ARG A 152 -11.76 -3.64 13.53
CA ARG A 152 -13.09 -3.43 14.12
C ARG A 152 -14.13 -3.20 13.02
N GLN A 153 -15.24 -3.92 13.08
CA GLN A 153 -16.38 -3.77 12.20
C GLN A 153 -17.54 -3.03 12.91
N PRO A 154 -18.32 -2.21 12.20
CA PRO A 154 -18.11 -1.81 10.82
C PRO A 154 -16.93 -0.82 10.69
N GLN A 155 -16.22 -0.87 9.55
CA GLN A 155 -15.15 0.10 9.24
C GLN A 155 -15.70 1.41 8.67
N PHE A 156 -16.86 1.34 8.00
CA PHE A 156 -17.50 2.47 7.34
C PHE A 156 -18.91 2.69 7.87
N LYS A 157 -19.35 3.94 7.95
CA LYS A 157 -20.68 4.31 8.42
C LYS A 157 -21.82 3.64 7.65
N ALA A 158 -21.64 3.46 6.33
CA ALA A 158 -22.63 2.84 5.45
C ALA A 158 -22.48 1.33 5.30
N GLN A 159 -21.52 0.71 6.00
CA GLN A 159 -21.33 -0.73 5.95
C GLN A 159 -22.52 -1.47 6.58
N ASP A 160 -23.06 -2.47 5.88
CA ASP A 160 -24.08 -3.36 6.43
C ASP A 160 -23.52 -4.13 7.64
N LYS A 161 -24.33 -4.30 8.68
CA LYS A 161 -23.91 -4.92 9.95
C LYS A 161 -23.53 -6.38 9.83
N ASN A 162 -24.04 -7.06 8.80
CA ASN A 162 -23.76 -8.47 8.55
C ASN A 162 -22.53 -8.65 7.64
N THR A 163 -22.05 -7.58 7.02
CA THR A 163 -20.88 -7.63 6.15
C THR A 163 -19.59 -7.49 6.97
N VAL A 164 -18.68 -8.41 6.74
CA VAL A 164 -17.32 -8.40 7.30
C VAL A 164 -16.34 -8.05 6.18
N LEU A 165 -15.46 -7.10 6.44
CA LEU A 165 -14.36 -6.72 5.53
C LEU A 165 -13.08 -7.35 6.04
N VAL A 166 -12.44 -8.14 5.17
CA VAL A 166 -11.15 -8.79 5.41
C VAL A 166 -10.11 -8.14 4.51
N TRP A 167 -9.07 -7.60 5.09
CA TRP A 167 -7.93 -7.10 4.34
C TRP A 167 -6.89 -8.20 4.18
N LEU A 168 -6.53 -8.48 2.93
CA LEU A 168 -5.50 -9.43 2.53
C LEU A 168 -4.30 -8.69 2.00
N TYR A 169 -3.10 -9.25 2.15
CA TYR A 169 -1.94 -8.80 1.39
C TYR A 169 -0.93 -9.93 1.17
N SER A 170 -0.11 -9.75 0.15
CA SER A 170 0.99 -10.64 -0.22
C SER A 170 2.26 -9.83 -0.41
N LEU A 171 3.38 -10.42 -0.02
CA LEU A 171 4.72 -9.86 -0.22
C LEU A 171 5.44 -10.52 -1.40
N ASN A 172 5.04 -11.74 -1.81
CA ASN A 172 5.59 -12.45 -2.96
C ASN A 172 4.58 -12.43 -4.09
N THR A 173 4.41 -11.28 -4.73
CA THR A 173 3.36 -11.06 -5.74
C THR A 173 3.63 -11.73 -7.07
N ASP A 174 4.86 -12.19 -7.29
CA ASP A 174 5.38 -12.84 -8.49
C ASP A 174 5.39 -14.37 -8.43
N ARG A 175 5.01 -14.95 -7.28
CA ARG A 175 4.99 -16.40 -7.07
C ARG A 175 3.59 -16.98 -7.20
N ASP A 176 3.51 -18.24 -7.56
CA ASP A 176 2.25 -18.98 -7.62
C ASP A 176 1.62 -19.13 -6.23
N GLY A 177 0.29 -19.10 -6.18
CA GLY A 177 -0.45 -19.44 -4.97
C GLY A 177 -0.42 -20.95 -4.67
N ASN A 178 -0.87 -21.31 -3.48
CA ASN A 178 -0.97 -22.71 -3.08
C ASN A 178 -2.10 -23.44 -3.83
N TYR A 179 -3.22 -22.78 -3.99
CA TYR A 179 -4.43 -23.27 -4.68
C TYR A 179 -4.52 -22.68 -6.10
N VAL A 180 -4.48 -21.37 -6.21
CA VAL A 180 -4.44 -20.67 -7.50
C VAL A 180 -3.01 -20.69 -8.01
N LYS A 181 -2.73 -21.55 -9.00
CA LYS A 181 -1.39 -21.72 -9.57
C LYS A 181 -1.03 -20.57 -10.52
N LYS A 182 -0.97 -19.35 -9.95
CA LYS A 182 -0.80 -18.09 -10.65
C LYS A 182 -0.24 -17.04 -9.69
N ALA A 183 0.56 -16.10 -10.20
CA ALA A 183 1.07 -14.99 -9.40
C ALA A 183 -0.09 -14.08 -8.94
N MET A 184 -0.07 -13.64 -7.68
CA MET A 184 -1.18 -12.85 -7.14
C MET A 184 -1.45 -11.58 -7.95
N ARG A 185 -0.41 -10.93 -8.45
CA ARG A 185 -0.52 -9.71 -9.28
C ARG A 185 -1.26 -9.91 -10.60
N ASP A 186 -1.33 -11.15 -11.08
CA ASP A 186 -2.01 -11.51 -12.33
C ASP A 186 -3.43 -12.07 -12.07
N CYS A 187 -3.85 -12.13 -10.80
CA CYS A 187 -5.12 -12.70 -10.39
C CYS A 187 -6.26 -11.67 -10.44
N THR A 188 -7.45 -12.17 -10.77
CA THR A 188 -8.71 -11.48 -10.52
C THR A 188 -9.04 -11.49 -9.04
N GLY A 189 -9.93 -10.62 -8.58
CA GLY A 189 -10.40 -10.62 -7.19
C GLY A 189 -11.06 -11.95 -6.78
N GLU A 190 -11.74 -12.63 -7.71
CA GLU A 190 -12.30 -13.97 -7.47
C GLU A 190 -11.20 -14.99 -7.20
N GLU A 191 -10.12 -15.00 -7.99
CA GLU A 191 -8.98 -15.91 -7.79
C GLU A 191 -8.28 -15.64 -6.44
N VAL A 192 -8.08 -14.37 -6.10
CA VAL A 192 -7.51 -13.99 -4.79
C VAL A 192 -8.40 -14.45 -3.64
N CYS A 193 -9.71 -14.30 -3.76
CA CYS A 193 -10.66 -14.77 -2.75
C CYS A 193 -10.61 -16.29 -2.61
N ARG A 194 -10.53 -17.05 -3.72
CA ARG A 194 -10.43 -18.52 -3.70
C ARG A 194 -9.16 -19.00 -3.00
N GLU A 195 -8.03 -18.37 -3.23
CA GLU A 195 -6.78 -18.69 -2.53
C GLU A 195 -6.93 -18.48 -1.02
N TRP A 196 -7.49 -17.35 -0.60
CA TRP A 196 -7.73 -17.09 0.81
C TRP A 196 -8.68 -18.11 1.44
N LEU A 197 -9.80 -18.44 0.76
CA LEU A 197 -10.76 -19.44 1.23
C LEU A 197 -10.11 -20.81 1.40
N TYR A 198 -9.25 -21.23 0.48
CA TYR A 198 -8.48 -22.46 0.60
C TYR A 198 -7.67 -22.51 1.91
N HIS A 199 -7.15 -21.40 2.38
CA HIS A 199 -6.32 -21.33 3.57
C HIS A 199 -7.11 -21.21 4.88
N ILE A 200 -8.33 -20.77 4.86
CA ILE A 200 -9.15 -20.70 6.07
C ILE A 200 -10.04 -21.93 6.30
N GLY A 201 -10.14 -22.88 5.34
CA GLY A 201 -10.87 -24.13 5.39
C GLY A 201 -12.18 -24.06 4.63
#